data_4e846b752a8f0cd51e267949449cfeb2
#
_entry.id   4e846b752a8f0cd51e267949449cfeb2
#
_cell.length_a   1.000
_cell.length_b   1.000
_cell.length_c   1.000
_cell.angle_alpha   90.00
_cell.angle_beta   90.00
_cell.angle_gamma   90.00
#
_symmetry.space_group_name_H-M   'P 1'
#
loop_
_entity.id
_entity.type
_entity.pdbx_description
1 polymer ?
#
loop_
_entity_poly.entity_id
_entity_poly.type
_entity_poly.pdbx_seq_one_letter_code
_entity_poly.pdbx_strand_id
1 'polypeptide(L)'
;INRKDYQGINLDTLQLLVDEKKISSELDFETIVELRLGRKHELIKILGRGELKAKLKVSAHKFTATAKAAIEAAGGEAVSL
;
A
#
# COMPACT_ATOMS: atom_id res chain seq x y z
N ILE A 1 0.71 26.90 -6.41
CA ILE A 1 0.15 26.27 -5.24
C ILE A 1 0.73 24.88 -5.08
N ASN A 2 1.42 24.66 -4.01
CA ASN A 2 2.11 23.39 -3.76
C ASN A 2 1.18 22.43 -3.05
N ARG A 3 0.31 21.82 -3.82
CA ARG A 3 -0.57 20.79 -3.31
C ARG A 3 0.10 19.45 -3.45
N LYS A 4 0.22 18.75 -2.35
CA LYS A 4 0.67 17.36 -2.38
C LYS A 4 -0.56 16.48 -2.46
N ASP A 5 -0.71 15.84 -3.60
CA ASP A 5 -1.83 14.91 -3.79
C ASP A 5 -1.41 13.52 -3.34
N TYR A 6 -2.29 12.88 -2.57
CA TYR A 6 -2.08 11.51 -2.17
C TYR A 6 -2.92 10.58 -3.01
N GLN A 7 -2.31 9.52 -3.47
CA GLN A 7 -3.03 8.42 -4.11
C GLN A 7 -3.36 7.40 -3.02
N GLY A 8 -4.64 7.22 -2.75
CA GLY A 8 -5.10 6.27 -1.73
C GLY A 8 -5.14 4.86 -2.26
N ILE A 9 -4.58 3.93 -1.50
CA ILE A 9 -4.63 2.50 -1.81
C ILE A 9 -5.24 1.80 -0.60
N ASN A 10 -6.34 1.09 -0.82
CA ASN A 10 -7.03 0.37 0.25
C ASN A 10 -6.40 -1.00 0.50
N LEU A 11 -6.62 -1.54 1.69
CA LEU A 11 -6.16 -2.89 2.03
C LEU A 11 -6.79 -3.94 1.11
N ASP A 12 -8.04 -3.75 0.71
CA ASP A 12 -8.70 -4.62 -0.27
C ASP A 12 -7.91 -4.72 -1.56
N THR A 13 -7.42 -3.58 -2.05
CA THR A 13 -6.62 -3.54 -3.27
C THR A 13 -5.33 -4.33 -3.10
N LEU A 14 -4.67 -4.20 -1.95
CA LEU A 14 -3.45 -4.95 -1.67
C LEU A 14 -3.72 -6.45 -1.65
N GLN A 15 -4.80 -6.87 -1.01
CA GLN A 15 -5.17 -8.28 -0.96
C GLN A 15 -5.49 -8.83 -2.35
N LEU A 16 -6.20 -8.06 -3.15
CA LEU A 16 -6.52 -8.43 -4.52
C LEU A 16 -5.25 -8.65 -5.36
N LEU A 17 -4.28 -7.75 -5.22
CA LEU A 17 -3.02 -7.86 -5.96
C LEU A 17 -2.24 -9.13 -5.57
N VAL A 18 -2.28 -9.50 -4.31
CA VAL A 18 -1.66 -10.73 -3.83
C VAL A 18 -2.41 -11.94 -4.38
N ASP A 19 -3.74 -11.92 -4.31
CA ASP A 19 -4.58 -13.01 -4.80
C ASP A 19 -4.41 -13.25 -6.31
N GLU A 20 -4.23 -12.17 -7.06
CA GLU A 20 -3.99 -12.24 -8.50
C GLU A 20 -2.53 -12.49 -8.85
N LYS A 21 -1.67 -12.61 -7.86
CA LYS A 21 -0.24 -12.86 -8.03
C LYS A 21 0.48 -11.74 -8.80
N LYS A 22 -0.04 -10.53 -8.74
CA LYS A 22 0.59 -9.37 -9.35
C LYS A 22 1.74 -8.84 -8.51
N ILE A 23 1.70 -9.11 -7.21
CA ILE A 23 2.79 -8.83 -6.28
C ILE A 23 3.06 -10.08 -5.45
N SER A 24 4.27 -10.21 -4.97
CA SER A 24 4.64 -11.34 -4.11
C SER A 24 4.43 -10.99 -2.64
N SER A 25 5.49 -10.85 -1.88
CA SER A 25 5.42 -10.52 -0.46
C SER A 25 5.84 -9.08 -0.18
N GLU A 26 6.06 -8.30 -1.23
CA GLU A 26 6.59 -6.95 -1.08
C GLU A 26 5.94 -6.01 -2.10
N LEU A 27 5.57 -4.84 -1.64
CA LEU A 27 5.04 -3.78 -2.49
C LEU A 27 5.84 -2.52 -2.21
N ASP A 28 6.65 -2.09 -3.17
CA ASP A 28 7.44 -0.88 -3.07
C ASP A 28 6.88 0.21 -3.98
N PHE A 29 7.49 1.39 -3.93
CA PHE A 29 7.04 2.52 -4.73
C PHE A 29 7.15 2.25 -6.23
N GLU A 30 8.21 1.60 -6.66
CA GLU A 30 8.39 1.26 -8.07
C GLU A 30 7.30 0.33 -8.58
N THR A 31 6.96 -0.66 -7.77
CA THR A 31 5.88 -1.59 -8.09
C THR A 31 4.54 -0.86 -8.15
N ILE A 32 4.29 0.07 -7.25
CA ILE A 32 3.06 0.87 -7.26
C ILE A 32 2.94 1.66 -8.55
N VAL A 33 4.01 2.29 -9.00
CA VAL A 33 4.04 3.04 -10.25
C VAL A 33 3.86 2.11 -11.44
N GLU A 34 4.55 0.97 -11.43
CA GLU A 34 4.50 -0.02 -12.49
C GLU A 34 3.10 -0.60 -12.67
N LEU A 35 2.39 -0.86 -11.59
CA LEU A 35 1.02 -1.36 -11.62
C LEU A 35 -0.02 -0.25 -11.83
N ARG A 36 0.45 0.98 -11.99
CA ARG A 36 -0.40 2.15 -12.20
C ARG A 36 -1.37 2.42 -11.05
N LEU A 37 -0.98 2.04 -9.85
CA LEU A 37 -1.74 2.33 -8.64
C LEU A 37 -1.52 3.75 -8.17
N GLY A 38 -0.46 4.38 -8.64
CA GLY A 38 -0.13 5.76 -8.37
C GLY A 38 0.78 6.31 -9.45
N ARG A 39 0.96 7.61 -9.45
CA ARG A 39 1.86 8.27 -10.40
C ARG A 39 3.20 8.56 -9.75
N LYS A 40 4.21 8.72 -10.57
CA LYS A 40 5.58 8.96 -10.11
C LYS A 40 5.71 10.17 -9.17
N HIS A 41 4.89 11.19 -9.39
CA HIS A 41 4.93 12.42 -8.61
C HIS A 41 3.90 12.49 -7.48
N GLU A 42 3.10 11.46 -7.32
CA GLU A 42 2.11 11.41 -6.26
C GLU A 42 2.67 10.74 -5.02
N LEU A 43 2.15 11.17 -3.88
CA LEU A 43 2.46 10.50 -2.62
C LEU A 43 1.48 9.35 -2.43
N ILE A 44 1.96 8.25 -1.90
CA ILE A 44 1.15 7.07 -1.70
C ILE A 44 0.70 6.98 -0.24
N LYS A 45 -0.59 6.84 -0.04
CA LYS A 45 -1.19 6.68 1.28
C LYS A 45 -1.97 5.37 1.34
N ILE A 46 -1.65 4.55 2.30
CA ILE A 46 -2.35 3.28 2.50
C ILE A 46 -3.51 3.51 3.46
N LEU A 47 -4.71 3.16 3.01
CA LEU A 47 -5.94 3.36 3.77
C LEU A 47 -6.37 2.05 4.41
N GLY A 48 -6.91 2.13 5.62
CA GLY A 48 -7.32 0.97 6.39
C GLY A 48 -8.66 0.38 6.00
N ARG A 49 -9.09 0.57 4.78
CA ARG A 49 -10.37 0.06 4.29
C ARG A 49 -10.22 -1.36 3.76
N GLY A 50 -11.06 -2.26 4.24
CA GLY A 50 -11.03 -3.65 3.85
C GLY A 50 -10.13 -4.48 4.76
N GLU A 51 -9.76 -5.65 4.32
CA GLU A 51 -8.93 -6.56 5.09
C GLU A 51 -7.70 -6.99 4.30
N LEU A 52 -6.58 -7.10 4.99
CA LEU A 52 -5.36 -7.68 4.45
C LEU A 52 -5.04 -8.92 5.26
N LYS A 53 -5.03 -10.07 4.60
CA LYS A 53 -4.73 -11.36 5.24
C LYS A 53 -3.35 -11.86 4.88
N ALA A 54 -2.78 -11.37 3.80
CA ALA A 54 -1.48 -11.80 3.34
C ALA A 54 -0.37 -11.07 4.07
N LYS A 55 0.72 -11.79 4.35
CA LYS A 55 1.92 -11.20 4.89
C LYS A 55 2.60 -10.39 3.80
N LEU A 56 2.63 -9.08 3.95
CA LEU A 56 3.07 -8.18 2.91
C LEU A 56 3.90 -7.03 3.50
N LYS A 57 5.05 -6.78 2.90
CA LYS A 57 5.86 -5.62 3.22
C LYS A 57 5.43 -4.49 2.30
N VAL A 58 4.85 -3.45 2.85
CA VAL A 58 4.30 -2.33 2.09
C VAL A 58 5.11 -1.08 2.34
N SER A 59 5.62 -0.49 1.27
CA SER A 59 6.35 0.77 1.32
C SER A 59 5.46 1.88 0.76
N ALA A 60 5.21 2.90 1.56
CA ALA A 60 4.38 4.02 1.14
C ALA A 60 4.80 5.28 1.91
N HIS A 61 4.32 6.42 1.45
CA HIS A 61 4.67 7.68 2.08
C HIS A 61 3.91 7.88 3.39
N LYS A 62 2.68 7.36 3.46
CA LYS A 62 1.85 7.53 4.63
C LYS A 62 0.93 6.34 4.82
N PHE A 63 0.61 6.05 6.07
CA PHE A 63 -0.33 5.00 6.45
C PHE A 63 -1.33 5.56 7.42
N THR A 64 -2.60 5.16 7.32
CA THR A 64 -3.54 5.42 8.40
C THR A 64 -3.21 4.48 9.56
N ALA A 65 -3.62 4.85 10.77
CA ALA A 65 -3.38 4.00 11.94
C ALA A 65 -3.99 2.60 11.75
N THR A 66 -5.19 2.54 11.18
CA THR A 66 -5.87 1.28 10.90
C THR A 66 -5.10 0.44 9.88
N ALA A 67 -4.61 1.08 8.82
CA ALA A 67 -3.85 0.39 7.77
C ALA A 67 -2.56 -0.21 8.33
N LYS A 68 -1.82 0.57 9.10
CA LYS A 68 -0.58 0.10 9.71
C LYS A 68 -0.83 -1.08 10.64
N ALA A 69 -1.85 -0.96 11.49
CA ALA A 69 -2.21 -2.03 12.42
C ALA A 69 -2.61 -3.30 11.67
N ALA A 70 -3.37 -3.18 10.59
CA ALA A 70 -3.80 -4.33 9.80
C ALA A 70 -2.63 -5.03 9.11
N ILE A 71 -1.69 -4.25 8.56
CA ILE A 71 -0.51 -4.81 7.91
C ILE A 71 0.35 -5.58 8.93
N GLU A 72 0.56 -5.00 10.09
CA GLU A 72 1.34 -5.65 11.15
C GLU A 72 0.63 -6.88 11.71
N ALA A 73 -0.69 -6.80 11.89
CA ALA A 73 -1.49 -7.92 12.37
C ALA A 73 -1.46 -9.10 11.41
N ALA A 74 -1.34 -8.84 10.11
CA ALA A 74 -1.20 -9.89 9.10
C ALA A 74 0.23 -10.48 9.05
N GLY A 75 1.12 -10.00 9.88
CA GLY A 75 2.50 -10.46 9.92
C GLY A 75 3.42 -9.73 8.95
N GLY A 76 2.94 -8.68 8.32
CA GLY A 76 3.72 -7.88 7.38
C GLY A 76 4.43 -6.72 8.04
N GLU A 77 4.92 -5.81 7.22
CA GLU A 77 5.64 -4.64 7.67
C GLU A 77 5.19 -3.41 6.90
N ALA A 78 4.99 -2.30 7.59
CA ALA A 78 4.68 -1.02 6.99
C ALA A 78 5.94 -0.14 7.03
N VAL A 79 6.42 0.23 5.85
CA VAL A 79 7.64 1.02 5.70
C VAL A 79 7.29 2.40 5.19
N SER A 80 7.67 3.43 5.93
CA SER A 80 7.49 4.81 5.51
C SER A 80 8.63 5.24 4.59
N LEU A 81 8.27 5.78 3.46
CA LEU A 81 9.23 6.32 2.50
C LEU A 81 9.66 7.75 2.84
#